data_0fb9b23adf27d59a4d21ab39687fb00c
#
_entry.id   0fb9b23adf27d59a4d21ab39687fb00c
#
_cell.length_a   1.000
_cell.length_b   1.000
_cell.length_c   1.000
_cell.angle_alpha   90.00
_cell.angle_beta   90.00
_cell.angle_gamma   90.00
#
_symmetry.space_group_name_H-M   'P 1'
#
loop_
_entity.id
_entity.type
_entity.pdbx_description
1 polymer ?
#
loop_
_entity_poly.entity_id
_entity_poly.type
_entity_poly.pdbx_seq_one_letter_code
_entity_poly.pdbx_strand_id
1 'polypeptide(L)'
;MSSKVLKIGQITDIHIGEDENLVQGIDVRKNFLTALNSESMKDIDLLVLSGDLANENAEPGAYRYIAEQLKGVKCPVCIIPGNHDSLDVMVKFFDMPVKNGKCYFRYDLEGRSMFFLDSAIGEVSRDQLDWLEEEVPKVDGEVILFMHHPPCFCGHKFMDLHYHLRNMVEVQQVLSKFKNLKHVFCGHYHSEHQMKFSHIHVHAAPP
;
A
#
# COMPACT_ATOMS: atom_id res chain seq x y z
N MET A 1 -17.07 -23.81 11.19
CA MET A 1 -16.77 -23.76 9.75
C MET A 1 -15.29 -23.37 9.61
N SER A 2 -14.49 -24.14 8.86
CA SER A 2 -13.09 -23.76 8.61
C SER A 2 -13.10 -22.47 7.79
N SER A 3 -12.51 -21.40 8.33
CA SER A 3 -12.34 -20.14 7.57
C SER A 3 -11.38 -20.42 6.41
N LYS A 4 -11.79 -20.08 5.20
CA LYS A 4 -10.90 -20.12 4.02
C LYS A 4 -9.65 -19.30 4.31
N VAL A 5 -8.48 -19.83 3.96
CA VAL A 5 -7.23 -19.06 4.01
C VAL A 5 -7.28 -18.03 2.87
N LEU A 6 -7.17 -16.77 3.20
CA LEU A 6 -7.12 -15.68 2.23
C LEU A 6 -5.66 -15.44 1.80
N LYS A 7 -5.41 -15.47 0.49
CA LYS A 7 -4.11 -15.17 -0.10
C LYS A 7 -4.11 -13.76 -0.67
N ILE A 8 -3.30 -12.87 -0.09
CA ILE A 8 -3.14 -11.49 -0.55
C ILE A 8 -1.74 -11.34 -1.15
N GLY A 9 -1.67 -10.92 -2.41
CA GLY A 9 -0.42 -10.50 -3.04
C GLY A 9 -0.21 -9.01 -2.83
N GLN A 10 0.96 -8.59 -2.37
CA GLN A 10 1.37 -7.19 -2.30
C GLN A 10 2.54 -6.95 -3.26
N ILE A 11 2.43 -5.90 -4.09
CA ILE A 11 3.51 -5.35 -4.90
C ILE A 11 3.61 -3.87 -4.55
N THR A 12 4.81 -3.36 -4.36
CA THR A 12 5.08 -1.98 -3.94
C THR A 12 6.33 -1.45 -4.62
N ASP A 13 6.50 -0.13 -4.65
CA ASP A 13 7.74 0.52 -5.07
C ASP A 13 8.25 0.05 -6.46
N ILE A 14 7.32 -0.08 -7.41
CA ILE A 14 7.64 -0.57 -8.76
C ILE A 14 8.30 0.46 -9.67
N HIS A 15 8.13 1.75 -9.37
CA HIS A 15 8.81 2.89 -10.02
C HIS A 15 8.85 2.81 -11.54
N ILE A 16 7.70 2.54 -12.19
CA ILE A 16 7.60 2.52 -13.65
C ILE A 16 7.82 3.92 -14.20
N GLY A 17 8.74 4.04 -15.18
CA GLY A 17 8.99 5.30 -15.90
C GLY A 17 7.91 5.62 -16.94
N GLU A 18 7.89 6.88 -17.39
CA GLU A 18 6.94 7.38 -18.41
C GLU A 18 6.99 6.55 -19.70
N ASP A 19 8.17 6.10 -20.11
CA ASP A 19 8.43 5.33 -21.31
C ASP A 19 9.07 3.95 -21.00
N GLU A 20 9.63 3.33 -22.05
CA GLU A 20 10.26 2.00 -21.97
C GLU A 20 11.72 2.04 -21.50
N ASN A 21 12.27 3.21 -21.21
CA ASN A 21 13.66 3.34 -20.82
C ASN A 21 13.92 2.71 -19.44
N LEU A 22 15.16 2.30 -19.25
CA LEU A 22 15.61 1.79 -17.96
C LEU A 22 15.58 2.91 -16.89
N VAL A 23 15.00 2.63 -15.75
CA VAL A 23 15.06 3.52 -14.59
C VAL A 23 16.34 3.22 -13.83
N GLN A 24 17.25 4.18 -13.77
CA GLN A 24 18.57 3.99 -13.13
C GLN A 24 19.33 2.73 -13.58
N GLY A 25 19.16 2.33 -14.85
CA GLY A 25 19.78 1.13 -15.41
C GLY A 25 19.04 -0.18 -15.13
N ILE A 26 17.85 -0.11 -14.53
CA ILE A 26 17.01 -1.27 -14.18
C ILE A 26 15.79 -1.33 -15.11
N ASP A 27 15.48 -2.52 -15.63
CA ASP A 27 14.25 -2.81 -16.37
C ASP A 27 13.10 -3.05 -15.37
N VAL A 28 12.54 -1.97 -14.85
CA VAL A 28 11.46 -2.00 -13.85
C VAL A 28 10.17 -2.61 -14.43
N ARG A 29 9.92 -2.44 -15.75
CA ARG A 29 8.76 -3.04 -16.41
C ARG A 29 8.86 -4.56 -16.42
N LYS A 30 10.04 -5.09 -16.75
CA LYS A 30 10.31 -6.53 -16.71
C LYS A 30 10.21 -7.08 -15.29
N ASN A 31 10.73 -6.34 -14.29
CA ASN A 31 10.63 -6.73 -12.88
C ASN A 31 9.17 -6.80 -12.43
N PHE A 32 8.38 -5.78 -12.74
CA PHE A 32 6.94 -5.78 -12.44
C PHE A 32 6.21 -6.97 -13.08
N LEU A 33 6.44 -7.24 -14.36
CA LEU A 33 5.85 -8.40 -15.04
C LEU A 33 6.31 -9.72 -14.41
N THR A 34 7.57 -9.82 -14.01
CA THR A 34 8.11 -11.01 -13.36
C THR A 34 7.43 -11.24 -12.01
N ALA A 35 7.27 -10.18 -11.20
CA ALA A 35 6.56 -10.26 -9.93
C ALA A 35 5.09 -10.65 -10.15
N LEU A 36 4.38 -9.95 -11.05
CA LEU A 36 2.96 -10.17 -11.32
C LEU A 36 2.66 -11.59 -11.83
N ASN A 37 3.56 -12.18 -12.61
CA ASN A 37 3.43 -13.52 -13.15
C ASN A 37 4.15 -14.61 -12.34
N SER A 38 4.66 -14.28 -11.16
CA SER A 38 5.37 -15.24 -10.32
C SER A 38 4.43 -16.33 -9.78
N GLU A 39 5.01 -17.46 -9.40
CA GLU A 39 4.24 -18.58 -8.82
C GLU A 39 3.51 -18.19 -7.54
N SER A 40 4.10 -17.29 -6.73
CA SER A 40 3.49 -16.77 -5.49
C SER A 40 2.24 -15.93 -5.74
N MET A 41 2.12 -15.32 -6.92
CA MET A 41 0.95 -14.53 -7.32
C MET A 41 -0.15 -15.36 -8.00
N LYS A 42 0.07 -16.64 -8.21
CA LYS A 42 -0.98 -17.54 -8.68
C LYS A 42 -2.00 -17.80 -7.57
N ASP A 43 -3.25 -17.80 -7.93
CA ASP A 43 -4.38 -18.11 -7.05
C ASP A 43 -4.46 -17.19 -5.81
N ILE A 44 -3.99 -15.93 -5.91
CA ILE A 44 -4.28 -14.91 -4.91
C ILE A 44 -5.75 -14.49 -4.98
N ASP A 45 -6.32 -14.17 -3.82
CA ASP A 45 -7.70 -13.71 -3.70
C ASP A 45 -7.81 -12.17 -3.83
N LEU A 46 -6.69 -11.45 -3.62
CA LEU A 46 -6.58 -10.00 -3.73
C LEU A 46 -5.15 -9.61 -4.12
N LEU A 47 -5.02 -8.66 -5.04
CA LEU A 47 -3.77 -7.96 -5.32
C LEU A 47 -3.81 -6.56 -4.69
N VAL A 48 -2.75 -6.17 -3.99
CA VAL A 48 -2.57 -4.82 -3.45
C VAL A 48 -1.34 -4.18 -4.08
N LEU A 49 -1.54 -3.02 -4.71
CA LEU A 49 -0.45 -2.14 -5.13
C LEU A 49 -0.33 -1.02 -4.09
N SER A 50 0.73 -1.05 -3.28
CA SER A 50 0.82 -0.23 -2.07
C SER A 50 1.74 1.00 -2.20
N GLY A 51 1.72 1.64 -3.37
CA GLY A 51 2.35 2.93 -3.62
C GLY A 51 3.67 2.88 -4.37
N ASP A 52 4.14 4.06 -4.76
CA ASP A 52 5.30 4.30 -5.62
C ASP A 52 5.23 3.50 -6.93
N LEU A 53 4.09 3.68 -7.62
CA LEU A 53 3.81 3.03 -8.90
C LEU A 53 4.59 3.68 -10.02
N ALA A 54 4.65 5.03 -10.04
CA ALA A 54 5.45 5.81 -10.96
C ALA A 54 6.85 6.07 -10.40
N ASN A 55 7.84 6.27 -11.30
CA ASN A 55 9.20 6.60 -10.90
C ASN A 55 9.33 8.06 -10.44
N GLU A 56 8.65 8.97 -11.14
CA GLU A 56 8.58 10.38 -10.80
C GLU A 56 7.13 10.85 -10.72
N ASN A 57 6.92 12.05 -10.16
CA ASN A 57 5.58 12.58 -9.95
C ASN A 57 4.78 12.69 -11.24
N ALA A 58 3.59 12.11 -11.23
CA ALA A 58 2.58 12.30 -12.28
C ALA A 58 2.96 11.81 -13.69
N GLU A 59 3.59 10.66 -13.81
CA GLU A 59 3.92 10.02 -15.09
C GLU A 59 2.72 9.24 -15.67
N PRO A 60 1.89 9.84 -16.56
CA PRO A 60 0.71 9.15 -17.11
C PRO A 60 1.03 7.88 -17.89
N GLY A 61 2.21 7.80 -18.52
CA GLY A 61 2.68 6.62 -19.23
C GLY A 61 2.92 5.44 -18.32
N ALA A 62 3.45 5.68 -17.12
CA ALA A 62 3.62 4.65 -16.09
C ALA A 62 2.26 4.06 -15.67
N TYR A 63 1.29 4.92 -15.32
CA TYR A 63 -0.04 4.44 -14.89
C TYR A 63 -0.80 3.75 -16.02
N ARG A 64 -0.69 4.24 -17.26
CA ARG A 64 -1.27 3.58 -18.43
C ARG A 64 -0.69 2.19 -18.63
N TYR A 65 0.63 2.05 -18.52
CA TYR A 65 1.29 0.75 -18.64
C TYR A 65 0.80 -0.22 -17.57
N ILE A 66 0.78 0.20 -16.30
CA ILE A 66 0.31 -0.63 -15.19
C ILE A 66 -1.15 -1.04 -15.39
N ALA A 67 -2.03 -0.10 -15.72
CA ALA A 67 -3.45 -0.37 -15.96
C ALA A 67 -3.65 -1.40 -17.08
N GLU A 68 -2.82 -1.37 -18.13
CA GLU A 68 -2.88 -2.37 -19.21
C GLU A 68 -2.49 -3.76 -18.71
N GLN A 69 -1.43 -3.86 -17.90
CA GLN A 69 -1.00 -5.16 -17.35
C GLN A 69 -2.04 -5.74 -16.38
N LEU A 70 -2.69 -4.89 -15.60
CA LEU A 70 -3.72 -5.31 -14.65
C LEU A 70 -4.97 -5.91 -15.30
N LYS A 71 -5.23 -5.66 -16.59
CA LYS A 71 -6.34 -6.31 -17.32
C LYS A 71 -6.25 -7.84 -17.34
N GLY A 72 -5.06 -8.39 -17.19
CA GLY A 72 -4.81 -9.84 -17.10
C GLY A 72 -5.03 -10.43 -15.71
N VAL A 73 -5.13 -9.60 -14.68
CA VAL A 73 -5.31 -10.04 -13.30
C VAL A 73 -6.76 -10.46 -13.06
N LYS A 74 -6.95 -11.64 -12.47
CA LYS A 74 -8.30 -12.24 -12.31
C LYS A 74 -8.94 -11.96 -10.94
N CYS A 75 -8.15 -11.52 -9.97
CA CYS A 75 -8.66 -11.16 -8.65
C CYS A 75 -8.91 -9.64 -8.56
N PRO A 76 -9.66 -9.18 -7.54
CA PRO A 76 -9.76 -7.76 -7.23
C PRO A 76 -8.39 -7.12 -7.01
N VAL A 77 -8.27 -5.83 -7.34
CA VAL A 77 -7.04 -5.05 -7.15
C VAL A 77 -7.36 -3.83 -6.30
N CYS A 78 -6.64 -3.66 -5.20
CA CYS A 78 -6.67 -2.45 -4.38
C CYS A 78 -5.39 -1.65 -4.60
N ILE A 79 -5.53 -0.33 -4.78
CA ILE A 79 -4.39 0.55 -5.09
C ILE A 79 -4.41 1.73 -4.13
N ILE A 80 -3.25 2.08 -3.57
CA ILE A 80 -3.02 3.31 -2.82
C ILE A 80 -1.78 4.03 -3.37
N PRO A 81 -1.72 5.37 -3.30
CA PRO A 81 -0.57 6.11 -3.76
C PRO A 81 0.60 6.04 -2.77
N GLY A 82 1.84 6.13 -3.29
CA GLY A 82 3.05 6.43 -2.57
C GLY A 82 3.52 7.87 -2.82
N ASN A 83 4.71 8.23 -2.35
CA ASN A 83 5.21 9.61 -2.45
C ASN A 83 5.70 10.00 -3.85
N HIS A 84 5.93 9.04 -4.73
CA HIS A 84 6.22 9.27 -6.15
C HIS A 84 4.96 9.35 -7.01
N ASP A 85 3.78 9.12 -6.43
CA ASP A 85 2.52 9.09 -7.17
C ASP A 85 1.76 10.41 -7.09
N SER A 86 0.93 10.67 -8.10
CA SER A 86 -0.04 11.75 -8.12
C SER A 86 -1.45 11.18 -8.18
N LEU A 87 -2.22 11.32 -7.09
CA LEU A 87 -3.58 10.83 -7.03
C LEU A 87 -4.47 11.42 -8.14
N ASP A 88 -4.31 12.72 -8.45
CA ASP A 88 -5.07 13.41 -9.51
C ASP A 88 -4.83 12.84 -10.90
N VAL A 89 -3.67 12.21 -11.11
CA VAL A 89 -3.35 11.52 -12.36
C VAL A 89 -3.78 10.07 -12.31
N MET A 90 -3.52 9.36 -11.19
CA MET A 90 -3.87 7.95 -10.98
C MET A 90 -5.36 7.67 -11.21
N VAL A 91 -6.25 8.55 -10.73
CA VAL A 91 -7.72 8.38 -10.88
C VAL A 91 -8.21 8.42 -12.34
N LYS A 92 -7.36 8.82 -13.28
CA LYS A 92 -7.67 8.77 -14.72
C LYS A 92 -7.46 7.38 -15.32
N PHE A 93 -6.71 6.52 -14.60
CA PHE A 93 -6.31 5.19 -15.06
C PHE A 93 -6.86 4.06 -14.18
N PHE A 94 -7.12 4.36 -12.91
CA PHE A 94 -7.58 3.39 -11.92
C PHE A 94 -8.88 3.87 -11.26
N ASP A 95 -9.80 2.93 -11.02
CA ASP A 95 -10.99 3.20 -10.21
C ASP A 95 -10.60 3.21 -8.73
N MET A 96 -10.36 4.41 -8.20
CA MET A 96 -9.87 4.61 -6.85
C MET A 96 -10.89 5.40 -6.02
N PRO A 97 -11.24 4.93 -4.80
CA PRO A 97 -12.11 5.70 -3.91
C PRO A 97 -11.37 6.91 -3.34
N VAL A 98 -11.83 8.10 -3.69
CA VAL A 98 -11.27 9.37 -3.21
C VAL A 98 -12.26 10.07 -2.29
N LYS A 99 -11.79 10.45 -1.10
CA LYS A 99 -12.52 11.24 -0.10
C LYS A 99 -11.64 12.40 0.36
N ASN A 100 -12.15 13.63 0.34
CA ASN A 100 -11.40 14.82 0.75
C ASN A 100 -10.00 14.95 0.11
N GLY A 101 -9.89 14.57 -1.20
CA GLY A 101 -8.62 14.61 -1.93
C GLY A 101 -7.59 13.55 -1.50
N LYS A 102 -8.00 12.50 -0.81
CA LYS A 102 -7.17 11.38 -0.36
C LYS A 102 -7.78 10.04 -0.75
N CYS A 103 -6.92 9.06 -1.03
CA CYS A 103 -7.34 7.70 -1.34
C CYS A 103 -7.30 6.84 -0.07
N TYR A 104 -8.42 6.74 0.62
CA TYR A 104 -8.55 5.85 1.77
C TYR A 104 -9.91 5.16 1.80
N PHE A 105 -9.92 3.89 2.13
CA PHE A 105 -11.13 3.06 2.05
C PHE A 105 -11.01 1.78 2.86
N ARG A 106 -12.14 1.13 3.06
CA ARG A 106 -12.26 -0.24 3.55
C ARG A 106 -12.63 -1.15 2.40
N TYR A 107 -12.01 -2.32 2.36
CA TYR A 107 -12.33 -3.41 1.45
C TYR A 107 -12.60 -4.70 2.24
N ASP A 108 -13.76 -5.29 2.05
CA ASP A 108 -14.14 -6.52 2.71
C ASP A 108 -14.10 -7.69 1.72
N LEU A 109 -13.39 -8.74 2.09
CA LEU A 109 -13.29 -9.95 1.28
C LEU A 109 -13.34 -11.19 2.18
N GLU A 110 -14.25 -12.13 1.89
CA GLU A 110 -14.37 -13.41 2.61
C GLU A 110 -14.46 -13.24 4.14
N GLY A 111 -15.15 -12.20 4.60
CA GLY A 111 -15.32 -11.89 6.02
C GLY A 111 -14.11 -11.27 6.71
N ARG A 112 -13.10 -10.87 5.95
CA ARG A 112 -11.94 -10.09 6.44
C ARG A 112 -12.06 -8.65 6.01
N SER A 113 -11.74 -7.73 6.91
CA SER A 113 -11.75 -6.29 6.64
C SER A 113 -10.33 -5.77 6.51
N MET A 114 -10.07 -5.13 5.39
CA MET A 114 -8.80 -4.48 5.09
C MET A 114 -9.03 -2.98 4.98
N PHE A 115 -8.16 -2.22 5.62
CA PHE A 115 -8.18 -0.77 5.60
C PHE A 115 -6.98 -0.25 4.82
N PHE A 116 -7.21 0.76 4.02
CA PHE A 116 -6.22 1.37 3.15
C PHE A 116 -6.11 2.86 3.47
N LEU A 117 -4.89 3.36 3.69
CA LEU A 117 -4.61 4.75 3.99
C LEU A 117 -3.68 5.38 2.95
N ASP A 118 -3.96 6.62 2.64
CA ASP A 118 -3.11 7.49 1.82
C ASP A 118 -2.09 8.19 2.71
N SER A 119 -0.83 7.85 2.53
CA SER A 119 0.29 8.53 3.17
C SER A 119 1.24 9.21 2.17
N ALA A 120 0.81 9.41 0.91
CA ALA A 120 1.64 9.88 -0.20
C ALA A 120 2.40 11.18 0.10
N ILE A 121 1.82 12.08 0.89
CA ILE A 121 2.49 13.32 1.29
C ILE A 121 3.43 13.15 2.50
N GLY A 122 3.72 11.93 2.94
CA GLY A 122 4.51 11.63 4.14
C GLY A 122 3.74 11.86 5.45
N GLU A 123 2.42 11.93 5.40
CA GLU A 123 1.52 12.06 6.55
C GLU A 123 0.21 11.34 6.29
N VAL A 124 -0.42 10.83 7.34
CA VAL A 124 -1.82 10.40 7.34
C VAL A 124 -2.66 11.56 7.88
N SER A 125 -3.60 12.06 7.10
CA SER A 125 -4.41 13.21 7.50
C SER A 125 -5.31 12.89 8.70
N ARG A 126 -5.70 13.92 9.45
CA ARG A 126 -6.60 13.77 10.60
C ARG A 126 -7.93 13.14 10.19
N ASP A 127 -8.49 13.52 9.05
CA ASP A 127 -9.74 12.94 8.53
C ASP A 127 -9.66 11.41 8.35
N GLN A 128 -8.51 10.88 7.92
CA GLN A 128 -8.29 9.45 7.78
C GLN A 128 -8.22 8.77 9.15
N LEU A 129 -7.57 9.41 10.12
CA LEU A 129 -7.46 8.88 11.48
C LEU A 129 -8.82 8.87 12.18
N ASP A 130 -9.61 9.94 12.04
CA ASP A 130 -10.98 10.03 12.57
C ASP A 130 -11.88 8.97 11.93
N TRP A 131 -11.75 8.77 10.61
CA TRP A 131 -12.47 7.71 9.90
C TRP A 131 -12.09 6.31 10.41
N LEU A 132 -10.81 6.04 10.69
CA LEU A 132 -10.42 4.76 11.30
C LEU A 132 -11.03 4.59 12.70
N GLU A 133 -11.03 5.64 13.52
CA GLU A 133 -11.63 5.62 14.86
C GLU A 133 -13.14 5.36 14.82
N GLU A 134 -13.79 5.74 13.72
CA GLU A 134 -15.22 5.44 13.50
C GLU A 134 -15.44 4.03 12.94
N GLU A 135 -14.65 3.59 11.95
CA GLU A 135 -14.95 2.38 11.17
C GLU A 135 -14.36 1.10 11.74
N VAL A 136 -13.14 1.14 12.31
CA VAL A 136 -12.49 -0.08 12.84
C VAL A 136 -13.27 -0.70 14.00
N PRO A 137 -13.87 0.06 14.93
CA PRO A 137 -14.68 -0.54 16.00
C PRO A 137 -15.95 -1.25 15.54
N LYS A 138 -16.40 -1.01 14.29
CA LYS A 138 -17.57 -1.68 13.70
C LYS A 138 -17.24 -3.10 13.17
N VAL A 139 -15.96 -3.49 13.20
CA VAL A 139 -15.49 -4.78 12.70
C VAL A 139 -15.32 -5.76 13.86
N ASP A 140 -16.07 -6.85 13.83
CA ASP A 140 -15.99 -7.89 14.87
C ASP A 140 -14.73 -8.79 14.74
N GLY A 141 -14.12 -8.85 13.56
CA GLY A 141 -12.98 -9.70 13.25
C GLY A 141 -11.64 -8.99 13.29
N GLU A 142 -10.60 -9.73 12.93
CA GLU A 142 -9.26 -9.20 12.75
C GLU A 142 -9.21 -8.23 11.55
N VAL A 143 -8.49 -7.13 11.73
CA VAL A 143 -8.31 -6.06 10.74
C VAL A 143 -6.87 -6.06 10.26
N ILE A 144 -6.70 -5.86 8.96
CA ILE A 144 -5.41 -5.63 8.30
C ILE A 144 -5.40 -4.21 7.75
N LEU A 145 -4.26 -3.53 7.82
CA LEU A 145 -4.10 -2.18 7.30
C LEU A 145 -2.97 -2.13 6.28
N PHE A 146 -3.20 -1.42 5.19
CA PHE A 146 -2.21 -1.11 4.16
C PHE A 146 -1.99 0.40 4.10
N MET A 147 -0.72 0.82 4.06
CA MET A 147 -0.30 2.20 3.83
C MET A 147 1.11 2.19 3.23
N HIS A 148 1.48 3.23 2.47
CA HIS A 148 2.79 3.22 1.83
C HIS A 148 3.95 3.41 2.83
N HIS A 149 3.91 4.48 3.65
CA HIS A 149 4.95 4.76 4.63
C HIS A 149 4.77 3.93 5.90
N PRO A 150 5.83 3.25 6.41
CA PRO A 150 5.78 2.55 7.68
C PRO A 150 5.47 3.49 8.86
N PRO A 151 4.54 3.11 9.77
CA PRO A 151 4.22 3.91 10.94
C PRO A 151 5.22 3.69 12.10
N CYS A 152 6.45 3.30 11.81
CA CYS A 152 7.54 3.14 12.79
C CYS A 152 8.89 3.15 12.09
N PHE A 153 9.95 3.43 12.84
CA PHE A 153 11.32 3.32 12.34
C PHE A 153 11.70 1.87 12.07
N CYS A 154 12.45 1.66 10.98
CA CYS A 154 12.89 0.34 10.54
C CYS A 154 14.34 0.02 10.92
N GLY A 155 15.09 0.99 11.43
CA GLY A 155 16.53 0.87 11.69
C GLY A 155 17.40 1.24 10.48
N HIS A 156 16.79 1.66 9.36
CA HIS A 156 17.51 2.17 8.20
C HIS A 156 17.83 3.66 8.40
N LYS A 157 19.01 3.97 8.91
CA LYS A 157 19.39 5.32 9.38
C LYS A 157 19.04 6.46 8.41
N PHE A 158 19.28 6.28 7.12
CA PHE A 158 19.00 7.31 6.12
C PHE A 158 17.50 7.52 5.93
N MET A 159 16.74 6.45 5.75
CA MET A 159 15.29 6.51 5.55
C MET A 159 14.58 7.01 6.81
N ASP A 160 14.97 6.49 7.97
CA ASP A 160 14.40 6.89 9.27
C ASP A 160 14.67 8.38 9.60
N LEU A 161 15.78 8.96 9.09
CA LEU A 161 16.10 10.36 9.33
C LEU A 161 15.39 11.30 8.34
N HIS A 162 15.28 10.92 7.06
CA HIS A 162 14.89 11.85 6.00
C HIS A 162 13.49 11.60 5.41
N TYR A 163 13.00 10.36 5.48
CA TYR A 163 11.81 9.92 4.73
C TYR A 163 10.76 9.18 5.58
N HIS A 164 10.87 9.26 6.91
CA HIS A 164 9.87 8.65 7.79
C HIS A 164 8.50 9.33 7.70
N LEU A 165 7.45 8.64 8.09
CA LEU A 165 6.12 9.21 8.26
C LEU A 165 6.16 10.35 9.30
N ARG A 166 5.88 11.60 8.89
CA ARG A 166 6.10 12.79 9.74
C ARG A 166 5.24 12.80 11.00
N ASN A 167 3.98 12.39 10.89
CA ASN A 167 3.09 12.30 12.05
C ASN A 167 3.00 10.88 12.65
N MET A 168 4.11 10.14 12.60
CA MET A 168 4.21 8.74 13.06
C MET A 168 3.64 8.52 14.46
N VAL A 169 3.97 9.40 15.41
CA VAL A 169 3.54 9.28 16.81
C VAL A 169 2.01 9.34 16.92
N GLU A 170 1.38 10.27 16.22
CA GLU A 170 -0.08 10.41 16.18
C GLU A 170 -0.73 9.15 15.57
N VAL A 171 -0.19 8.68 14.44
CA VAL A 171 -0.66 7.45 13.78
C VAL A 171 -0.55 6.25 14.72
N GLN A 172 0.60 6.06 15.39
CA GLN A 172 0.78 4.97 16.36
C GLN A 172 -0.21 5.06 17.53
N GLN A 173 -0.48 6.27 18.03
CA GLN A 173 -1.45 6.47 19.11
C GLN A 173 -2.85 6.05 18.70
N VAL A 174 -3.28 6.38 17.48
CA VAL A 174 -4.60 5.96 16.97
C VAL A 174 -4.65 4.47 16.72
N LEU A 175 -3.69 3.92 15.96
CA LEU A 175 -3.67 2.50 15.62
C LEU A 175 -3.59 1.60 16.86
N SER A 176 -2.87 2.02 17.91
CA SER A 176 -2.74 1.25 19.15
C SER A 176 -4.05 1.08 19.94
N LYS A 177 -5.08 1.88 19.64
CA LYS A 177 -6.43 1.73 20.25
C LYS A 177 -7.16 0.48 19.75
N PHE A 178 -6.86 0.03 18.53
CA PHE A 178 -7.57 -1.05 17.84
C PHE A 178 -6.98 -2.42 18.18
N LYS A 179 -7.55 -3.11 19.14
CA LYS A 179 -7.06 -4.43 19.61
C LYS A 179 -7.16 -5.52 18.55
N ASN A 180 -8.05 -5.35 17.58
CA ASN A 180 -8.26 -6.25 16.44
C ASN A 180 -7.37 -5.93 15.22
N LEU A 181 -6.64 -4.82 15.20
CA LEU A 181 -5.59 -4.53 14.21
C LEU A 181 -4.30 -5.24 14.64
N LYS A 182 -3.87 -6.24 13.85
CA LYS A 182 -2.68 -7.04 14.15
C LYS A 182 -1.52 -6.78 13.20
N HIS A 183 -1.81 -6.46 11.96
CA HIS A 183 -0.83 -6.33 10.90
C HIS A 183 -1.01 -5.05 10.09
N VAL A 184 0.10 -4.36 9.85
CA VAL A 184 0.21 -3.23 8.91
C VAL A 184 1.23 -3.61 7.84
N PHE A 185 0.85 -3.48 6.58
CA PHE A 185 1.70 -3.76 5.43
C PHE A 185 2.06 -2.45 4.71
N CYS A 186 3.35 -2.28 4.41
CA CYS A 186 3.93 -1.05 3.88
C CYS A 186 4.92 -1.35 2.74
N GLY A 187 5.36 -0.29 2.05
CA GLY A 187 6.49 -0.25 1.12
C GLY A 187 7.54 0.78 1.56
N HIS A 188 7.95 1.64 0.64
CA HIS A 188 8.72 2.87 0.83
C HIS A 188 10.21 2.69 1.16
N TYR A 189 10.59 1.72 1.96
CA TYR A 189 11.99 1.59 2.41
C TYR A 189 12.86 0.73 1.49
N HIS A 190 12.30 0.22 0.39
CA HIS A 190 12.99 -0.61 -0.62
C HIS A 190 13.77 -1.78 -0.03
N SER A 191 13.34 -2.27 1.12
CA SER A 191 13.98 -3.40 1.81
C SER A 191 13.00 -4.11 2.73
N GLU A 192 13.20 -5.40 2.91
CA GLU A 192 12.36 -6.18 3.81
C GLU A 192 12.66 -5.83 5.27
N HIS A 193 11.64 -5.40 5.98
CA HIS A 193 11.71 -5.15 7.42
C HIS A 193 10.49 -5.69 8.13
N GLN A 194 10.71 -6.27 9.30
CA GLN A 194 9.66 -6.64 10.24
C GLN A 194 9.86 -5.86 11.54
N MET A 195 8.91 -5.02 11.87
CA MET A 195 8.93 -4.15 13.03
C MET A 195 7.70 -4.41 13.90
N LYS A 196 7.71 -3.81 15.07
CA LYS A 196 6.58 -3.89 15.99
C LYS A 196 6.46 -2.63 16.81
N PHE A 197 5.24 -2.12 16.95
CA PHE A 197 4.91 -1.16 17.99
C PHE A 197 3.61 -1.60 18.67
N SER A 198 3.52 -1.41 19.99
CA SER A 198 2.40 -1.92 20.79
C SER A 198 2.18 -3.44 20.52
N HIS A 199 0.98 -3.82 20.11
CA HIS A 199 0.61 -5.18 19.73
C HIS A 199 0.56 -5.41 18.22
N ILE A 200 0.98 -4.43 17.41
CA ILE A 200 0.86 -4.41 15.96
C ILE A 200 2.19 -4.80 15.33
N HIS A 201 2.15 -5.74 14.40
CA HIS A 201 3.29 -6.11 13.57
C HIS A 201 3.24 -5.30 12.27
N VAL A 202 4.37 -4.70 11.91
CA VAL A 202 4.53 -3.91 10.67
C VAL A 202 5.47 -4.64 9.75
N HIS A 203 5.04 -4.81 8.51
CA HIS A 203 5.78 -5.51 7.46
C HIS A 203 6.04 -4.52 6.33
N ALA A 204 7.30 -4.13 6.13
CA ALA A 204 7.71 -3.40 4.94
C ALA A 204 8.20 -4.41 3.90
N ALA A 205 7.61 -4.34 2.71
CA ALA A 205 7.99 -5.20 1.59
C ALA A 205 9.13 -4.55 0.78
N PRO A 206 10.05 -5.33 0.19
CA PRO A 206 11.00 -4.83 -0.80
C PRO A 206 10.30 -4.53 -2.14
N PRO A 207 10.97 -3.75 -3.03
CA PRO A 207 10.47 -3.44 -4.36
C PRO A 207 10.46 -4.64 -5.31
#